data_f552c01357a4f993db7bbde7def8b29a
#
_entry.id   f552c01357a4f993db7bbde7def8b29a
#
_cell.length_a   1.000
_cell.length_b   1.000
_cell.length_c   1.000
_cell.angle_alpha   90.00
_cell.angle_beta   90.00
_cell.angle_gamma   90.00
#
_symmetry.space_group_name_H-M   'P 1'
#
loop_
_entity.id
_entity.type
_entity.pdbx_description
1 polymer ?
#
loop_
_entity_poly.entity_id
_entity_poly.type
_entity_poly.pdbx_seq_one_letter_code
_entity_poly.pdbx_strand_id
1 'polypeptide(L)'
;METFSIKEHFDKITEKTNLIDKFVEEYLEVLNNKTNDYNFYKRHGKRFYKITQIVVGRDGKNTDQLSVHSFVDMNTGLVYKAAGWNAPAKGARFDLLDEASRKRCFANADSYGGYLYR
;
A
#
# COMPACT_ATOMS: atom_id res chain seq x y z
N MET A 1 -35.09 19.97 5.17
CA MET A 1 -33.68 19.85 5.57
C MET A 1 -33.28 18.39 5.47
N GLU A 2 -32.30 18.12 4.64
CA GLU A 2 -31.82 16.76 4.53
C GLU A 2 -30.81 16.46 5.61
N THR A 3 -31.01 15.37 6.28
CA THR A 3 -30.06 14.86 7.25
C THR A 3 -29.50 13.55 6.71
N PHE A 4 -28.22 13.39 6.74
CA PHE A 4 -27.64 12.07 6.46
C PHE A 4 -28.07 11.10 7.54
N SER A 5 -28.54 9.95 7.17
CA SER A 5 -28.70 8.87 8.13
C SER A 5 -27.29 8.39 8.52
N ILE A 6 -27.14 7.96 9.75
CA ILE A 6 -25.90 7.38 10.25
C ILE A 6 -25.50 6.19 9.37
N LYS A 7 -26.46 5.40 8.94
CA LYS A 7 -26.25 4.27 8.05
C LYS A 7 -25.61 4.68 6.72
N GLU A 8 -26.12 5.73 6.07
CA GLU A 8 -25.55 6.22 4.80
C GLU A 8 -24.11 6.70 4.97
N HIS A 9 -23.83 7.35 6.09
CA HIS A 9 -22.48 7.81 6.39
C HIS A 9 -21.52 6.64 6.55
N PHE A 10 -21.89 5.61 7.30
CA PHE A 10 -21.10 4.40 7.47
C PHE A 10 -20.93 3.62 6.18
N ASP A 11 -21.97 3.54 5.35
CA ASP A 11 -21.90 2.87 4.05
C ASP A 11 -20.86 3.52 3.14
N LYS A 12 -20.81 4.86 3.10
CA LYS A 12 -19.81 5.59 2.31
C LYS A 12 -18.39 5.38 2.82
N ILE A 13 -18.18 5.37 4.13
CA ILE A 13 -16.88 5.08 4.73
C ILE A 13 -16.47 3.65 4.41
N THR A 14 -17.38 2.69 4.52
CA THR A 14 -17.12 1.29 4.21
C THR A 14 -16.76 1.10 2.74
N GLU A 15 -17.47 1.74 1.83
CA GLU A 15 -17.18 1.69 0.39
C GLU A 15 -15.78 2.21 0.08
N LYS A 16 -15.42 3.36 0.66
CA LYS A 16 -14.08 3.95 0.48
C LYS A 16 -12.99 3.04 1.04
N THR A 17 -13.19 2.51 2.24
CA THR A 17 -12.24 1.60 2.87
C THR A 17 -12.08 0.32 2.05
N ASN A 18 -13.18 -0.24 1.55
CA ASN A 18 -13.13 -1.43 0.69
C ASN A 18 -12.41 -1.16 -0.62
N LEU A 19 -12.61 0.02 -1.20
CA LEU A 19 -11.93 0.42 -2.43
C LEU A 19 -10.42 0.58 -2.23
N ILE A 20 -10.02 1.21 -1.13
CA ILE A 20 -8.60 1.35 -0.77
C ILE A 20 -7.98 -0.04 -0.58
N ASP A 21 -8.65 -0.92 0.15
CA ASP A 21 -8.16 -2.30 0.37
C ASP A 21 -7.98 -3.04 -0.96
N LYS A 22 -8.94 -2.92 -1.86
CA LYS A 22 -8.86 -3.50 -3.21
C LYS A 22 -7.61 -2.99 -3.95
N PHE A 23 -7.37 -1.69 -3.93
CA PHE A 23 -6.21 -1.11 -4.62
C PHE A 23 -4.89 -1.49 -3.94
N VAL A 24 -4.88 -1.68 -2.63
CA VAL A 24 -3.71 -2.19 -1.92
C VAL A 24 -3.42 -3.62 -2.36
N GLU A 25 -4.44 -4.47 -2.52
CA GLU A 25 -4.26 -5.83 -3.03
C GLU A 25 -3.71 -5.82 -4.46
N GLU A 26 -4.18 -4.93 -5.31
CA GLU A 26 -3.64 -4.75 -6.67
C GLU A 26 -2.18 -4.29 -6.63
N TYR A 27 -1.84 -3.40 -5.73
CA TYR A 27 -0.48 -2.92 -5.52
C TYR A 27 0.46 -4.07 -5.12
N LEU A 28 0.03 -4.90 -4.18
CA LEU A 28 0.79 -6.09 -3.78
C LEU A 28 0.99 -7.05 -4.95
N GLU A 29 -0.05 -7.27 -5.75
CA GLU A 29 0.02 -8.13 -6.92
C GLU A 29 1.04 -7.61 -7.93
N VAL A 30 1.04 -6.29 -8.20
CA VAL A 30 2.02 -5.67 -9.08
C VAL A 30 3.44 -5.90 -8.57
N LEU A 31 3.68 -5.64 -7.28
CA LEU A 31 5.01 -5.83 -6.69
C LEU A 31 5.44 -7.29 -6.75
N ASN A 32 4.56 -8.22 -6.41
CA ASN A 32 4.86 -9.65 -6.40
C ASN A 32 5.11 -10.22 -7.80
N ASN A 33 4.49 -9.63 -8.83
CA ASN A 33 4.66 -10.08 -10.20
C ASN A 33 5.94 -9.56 -10.86
N LYS A 34 6.59 -8.54 -10.30
CA LYS A 34 7.80 -7.95 -10.89
C LYS A 34 9.10 -8.62 -10.49
N THR A 35 9.08 -9.44 -9.45
CA THR A 35 10.29 -10.10 -8.97
C THR A 35 9.97 -11.43 -8.30
N ASN A 36 10.92 -12.36 -8.36
CA ASN A 36 10.89 -13.60 -7.60
C ASN A 36 11.84 -13.55 -6.40
N ASP A 37 12.57 -12.44 -6.22
CA ASP A 37 13.58 -12.30 -5.18
C ASP A 37 12.98 -11.88 -3.84
N TYR A 38 11.76 -11.36 -3.86
CA TYR A 38 11.05 -10.87 -2.67
C TYR A 38 9.57 -11.24 -2.75
N ASN A 39 8.96 -11.44 -1.58
CA ASN A 39 7.51 -11.51 -1.44
C ASN A 39 7.03 -10.30 -0.65
N PHE A 40 5.92 -9.72 -1.09
CA PHE A 40 5.34 -8.52 -0.50
C PHE A 40 4.03 -8.86 0.19
N TYR A 41 3.85 -8.34 1.39
CA TYR A 41 2.66 -8.57 2.21
C TYR A 41 2.19 -7.25 2.82
N LYS A 42 0.92 -7.16 3.15
CA LYS A 42 0.40 -6.03 3.92
C LYS A 42 0.21 -6.44 5.37
N ARG A 43 0.52 -5.53 6.27
CA ARG A 43 0.20 -5.63 7.69
C ARG A 43 -0.75 -4.52 8.06
N HIS A 44 -1.82 -4.86 8.76
CA HIS A 44 -2.78 -3.90 9.29
C HIS A 44 -2.16 -3.13 10.47
N GLY A 45 -2.17 -1.80 10.39
CA GLY A 45 -1.91 -0.93 11.52
C GLY A 45 -3.20 -0.23 11.93
N LYS A 46 -3.08 0.80 12.76
CA LYS A 46 -4.23 1.62 13.17
C LYS A 46 -4.64 2.61 12.08
N ARG A 47 -3.68 3.14 11.36
CA ARG A 47 -3.89 4.16 10.33
C ARG A 47 -3.35 3.73 8.97
N PHE A 48 -2.26 2.98 8.96
CA PHE A 48 -1.57 2.61 7.72
C PHE A 48 -1.53 1.10 7.53
N TYR A 49 -1.68 0.68 6.27
CA TYR A 49 -1.15 -0.62 5.86
C TYR A 49 0.36 -0.48 5.72
N LYS A 50 1.10 -1.36 6.36
CA LYS A 50 2.55 -1.46 6.19
C LYS A 50 2.79 -2.50 5.09
N ILE A 51 3.43 -2.11 4.01
CA ILE A 51 3.79 -3.03 2.93
C ILE A 51 5.18 -3.56 3.25
N THR A 52 5.25 -4.82 3.63
CA THR A 52 6.50 -5.48 4.01
C THR A 52 7.07 -6.27 2.84
N GLN A 53 8.38 -6.43 2.85
CA GLN A 53 9.15 -7.09 1.81
C GLN A 53 10.05 -8.12 2.48
N ILE A 54 9.94 -9.38 2.06
CA ILE A 54 10.69 -10.48 2.62
C ILE A 54 11.58 -11.07 1.52
N VAL A 55 12.86 -11.27 1.81
CA VAL A 55 13.80 -11.89 0.88
C VAL A 55 13.43 -13.36 0.70
N VAL A 56 13.33 -13.80 -0.56
CA VAL A 56 13.12 -15.20 -0.92
C VAL A 56 14.49 -15.88 -1.06
N GLY A 57 14.66 -17.01 -0.39
CA GLY A 57 15.90 -17.80 -0.43
C GLY A 57 16.02 -18.63 -1.71
N ARG A 58 17.18 -19.27 -1.86
CA ARG A 58 17.48 -20.14 -3.03
C ARG A 58 16.53 -21.33 -3.14
N ASP A 59 15.96 -21.76 -2.02
CA ASP A 59 14.99 -22.85 -1.97
C ASP A 59 13.55 -22.40 -2.35
N GLY A 60 13.38 -21.13 -2.70
CA GLY A 60 12.08 -20.55 -3.04
C GLY A 60 11.21 -20.19 -1.83
N LYS A 61 11.74 -20.31 -0.61
CA LYS A 61 11.01 -20.02 0.62
C LYS A 61 11.43 -18.67 1.17
N ASN A 62 10.51 -18.02 1.92
CA ASN A 62 10.81 -16.80 2.64
C ASN A 62 11.94 -17.03 3.65
N THR A 63 12.87 -16.08 3.70
CA THR A 63 13.87 -16.00 4.75
C THR A 63 13.34 -15.19 5.92
N ASP A 64 14.17 -14.94 6.93
CA ASP A 64 13.84 -14.05 8.04
C ASP A 64 14.22 -12.58 7.78
N GLN A 65 14.69 -12.28 6.57
CA GLN A 65 15.09 -10.92 6.20
C GLN A 65 13.87 -10.11 5.77
N LEU A 66 13.34 -9.38 6.70
CA LEU A 66 12.11 -8.59 6.57
C LEU A 66 12.44 -7.11 6.60
N SER A 67 11.88 -6.35 5.66
CA SER A 67 11.97 -4.90 5.65
C SER A 67 10.62 -4.27 5.31
N VAL A 68 10.48 -2.97 5.55
CA VAL A 68 9.30 -2.24 5.15
C VAL A 68 9.56 -1.56 3.80
N HIS A 69 8.64 -1.74 2.86
CA HIS A 69 8.73 -1.16 1.52
C HIS A 69 8.06 0.22 1.46
N SER A 70 6.83 0.28 1.95
CA SER A 70 6.01 1.49 1.87
C SER A 70 4.86 1.43 2.88
N PHE A 71 4.14 2.55 2.98
CA PHE A 71 2.92 2.66 3.79
C PHE A 71 1.78 3.17 2.93
N VAL A 72 0.57 2.69 3.17
CA VAL A 72 -0.64 3.20 2.53
C VAL A 72 -1.62 3.61 3.62
N ASP A 73 -2.09 4.86 3.56
CA ASP A 73 -3.08 5.37 4.52
C ASP A 73 -4.42 4.67 4.27
N MET A 74 -4.96 4.03 5.31
CA MET A 74 -6.20 3.27 5.23
C MET A 74 -7.45 4.13 5.03
N ASN A 75 -7.34 5.43 5.33
CA ASN A 75 -8.46 6.36 5.22
C ASN A 75 -8.42 7.20 3.94
N THR A 76 -7.25 7.43 3.37
CA THR A 76 -7.07 8.31 2.21
C THR A 76 -6.60 7.61 0.96
N GLY A 77 -5.97 6.45 1.09
CA GLY A 77 -5.37 5.74 -0.05
C GLY A 77 -4.03 6.32 -0.51
N LEU A 78 -3.48 7.26 0.25
CA LEU A 78 -2.19 7.87 -0.10
C LEU A 78 -1.03 6.92 0.21
N VAL A 79 -0.08 6.85 -0.70
CA VAL A 79 1.11 6.00 -0.60
C VAL A 79 2.31 6.82 -0.16
N TYR A 80 3.03 6.32 0.83
CA TYR A 80 4.20 6.99 1.41
C TYR A 80 5.42 6.07 1.35
N LYS A 81 6.58 6.70 1.16
CA LYS A 81 7.86 6.05 1.39
C LYS A 81 8.01 5.75 2.88
N ALA A 82 8.70 4.68 3.22
CA ALA A 82 9.03 4.38 4.61
C ALA A 82 10.18 5.27 5.09
N ALA A 83 10.02 5.91 6.24
CA ALA A 83 11.10 6.59 6.95
C ALA A 83 11.84 5.62 7.87
N GLY A 84 11.13 4.58 8.33
CA GLY A 84 11.65 3.52 9.18
C GLY A 84 10.61 2.43 9.31
N TRP A 85 10.87 1.46 10.18
CA TRP A 85 9.98 0.30 10.34
C TRP A 85 8.55 0.69 10.75
N ASN A 86 8.40 1.71 11.57
CA ASN A 86 7.10 2.08 12.15
C ASN A 86 6.52 3.40 11.64
N ALA A 87 7.21 4.09 10.74
CA ALA A 87 6.76 5.42 10.35
C ALA A 87 6.93 5.69 8.87
N PRO A 88 5.91 6.28 8.23
CA PRO A 88 6.06 6.79 6.87
C PRO A 88 6.88 8.08 6.84
N ALA A 89 7.58 8.31 5.75
CA ALA A 89 8.23 9.58 5.47
C ALA A 89 7.17 10.64 5.14
N LYS A 90 7.49 11.90 5.38
CA LYS A 90 6.57 13.01 5.09
C LYS A 90 6.31 13.13 3.58
N GLY A 91 5.08 13.45 3.27
CA GLY A 91 4.63 13.73 1.90
C GLY A 91 4.23 12.48 1.14
N ALA A 92 2.97 12.45 0.73
CA ALA A 92 2.45 11.37 -0.10
C ALA A 92 3.15 11.34 -1.46
N ARG A 93 3.42 10.15 -1.95
CA ARG A 93 4.06 9.93 -3.26
C ARG A 93 3.04 9.67 -4.35
N PHE A 94 1.99 8.92 -3.99
CA PHE A 94 0.92 8.55 -4.92
C PHE A 94 -0.41 8.53 -4.18
N ASP A 95 -1.49 8.56 -4.94
CA ASP A 95 -2.86 8.46 -4.44
C ASP A 95 -3.56 7.32 -5.16
N LEU A 96 -3.85 6.24 -4.44
CA LEU A 96 -4.49 5.07 -5.04
C LEU A 96 -5.94 5.33 -5.46
N LEU A 97 -6.59 6.34 -4.88
CA LEU A 97 -7.95 6.72 -5.27
C LEU A 97 -8.00 7.59 -6.53
N ASP A 98 -6.88 8.18 -6.92
CA ASP A 98 -6.74 8.91 -8.19
C ASP A 98 -6.22 7.96 -9.26
N GLU A 99 -7.01 7.73 -10.29
CA GLU A 99 -6.70 6.75 -11.34
C GLU A 99 -5.36 7.01 -12.01
N ALA A 100 -5.09 8.25 -12.38
CA ALA A 100 -3.83 8.60 -13.06
C ALA A 100 -2.62 8.38 -12.13
N SER A 101 -2.75 8.76 -10.86
CA SER A 101 -1.70 8.54 -9.85
C SER A 101 -1.49 7.06 -9.61
N ARG A 102 -2.56 6.28 -9.46
CA ARG A 102 -2.51 4.83 -9.27
C ARG A 102 -1.83 4.14 -10.44
N LYS A 103 -2.16 4.51 -11.66
CA LYS A 103 -1.52 3.95 -12.87
C LYS A 103 -0.02 4.24 -12.90
N ARG A 104 0.39 5.46 -12.54
CA ARG A 104 1.82 5.80 -12.45
C ARG A 104 2.52 5.00 -11.36
N CYS A 105 1.89 4.85 -10.22
CA CYS A 105 2.42 4.05 -9.12
C CYS A 105 2.66 2.61 -9.57
N PHE A 106 1.66 1.97 -10.14
CA PHE A 106 1.72 0.57 -10.54
C PHE A 106 2.69 0.34 -11.71
N ALA A 107 2.79 1.30 -12.63
CA ALA A 107 3.72 1.21 -13.76
C ALA A 107 5.19 1.26 -13.31
N ASN A 108 5.48 1.98 -12.23
CA ASN A 108 6.85 2.22 -11.76
C ASN A 108 7.22 1.43 -10.51
N ALA A 109 6.26 0.80 -9.86
CA ALA A 109 6.50 0.06 -8.62
C ALA A 109 7.49 -1.08 -8.82
N ASP A 110 8.45 -1.20 -7.91
CA ASP A 110 9.45 -2.28 -7.91
C ASP A 110 9.97 -2.52 -6.50
N SER A 111 10.79 -3.55 -6.33
CA SER A 111 11.36 -3.94 -5.04
C SER A 111 12.40 -2.95 -4.51
N TYR A 112 12.99 -2.14 -5.36
CA TYR A 112 14.02 -1.17 -4.96
C TYR A 112 13.41 0.08 -4.35
N GLY A 113 12.13 0.37 -4.64
CA GLY A 113 11.43 1.51 -4.07
C GLY A 113 11.86 2.87 -4.61
N GLY A 114 12.62 2.91 -5.71
CA GLY A 114 13.09 4.16 -6.30
C GLY A 114 11.95 5.09 -6.73
N TYR A 115 10.82 4.53 -7.14
CA TYR A 115 9.63 5.29 -7.52
C TYR A 115 9.01 6.09 -6.37
N LEU A 116 9.37 5.78 -5.12
CA LEU A 116 8.88 6.47 -3.92
C LEU A 116 9.77 7.67 -3.52
N TYR A 117 10.87 7.87 -4.20
CA TYR A 117 11.73 9.04 -3.99
C TYR A 117 11.26 10.19 -4.88
N ARG A 118 11.41 11.38 -4.40
CA ARG A 118 11.12 12.60 -5.16
C ARG A 118 12.39 13.21 -5.73
#